data_8b3e8b928af73f7e8cbee4e4d8b67789
#
_entry.id   8b3e8b928af73f7e8cbee4e4d8b67789
#
_cell.length_a   1.000
_cell.length_b   1.000
_cell.length_c   1.000
_cell.angle_alpha   90.00
_cell.angle_beta   90.00
_cell.angle_gamma   90.00
#
_symmetry.space_group_name_H-M   'P 1'
#
loop_
_entity.id
_entity.type
_entity.pdbx_description
1 polymer ?
#
loop_
_entity_poly.entity_id
_entity_poly.type
_entity_poly.pdbx_seq_one_letter_code
_entity_poly.pdbx_strand_id
1 'polypeptide(L)'
;MKSILVIGVGKFGHHLVNKLLELDNEVMIIDSNEDHIRDMFTKVNSARVGDCTNVEVLKSLGIRNFDVIIVCIAEDFQNSLEVTNLVKELGGRHVISMASRDIQAKFLLRNGADEVIYPDKDIDEVLYPARDVAYNLAEKCSANHVFDYIKMTDEYSIYEIPIIESWAGKTIREVNVRAEYNVNIIAIVSGGETLIMPSAEYEFQKGDHIKALGKKECIDKIVKEIH
;
A
#
# COMPACT_ATOMS: atom_id res chain seq x y z
N MET A 1 -12.42 4.95 -0.60
CA MET A 1 -12.72 3.63 -1.19
C MET A 1 -11.90 3.49 -2.46
N LYS A 2 -11.02 2.51 -2.56
CA LYS A 2 -10.18 2.24 -3.73
C LYS A 2 -10.64 0.96 -4.42
N SER A 3 -10.42 0.88 -5.73
CA SER A 3 -10.65 -0.34 -6.52
C SER A 3 -9.35 -1.14 -6.60
N ILE A 4 -9.33 -2.35 -6.05
CA ILE A 4 -8.11 -3.16 -5.89
C ILE A 4 -8.32 -4.53 -6.54
N LEU A 5 -7.37 -4.92 -7.39
CA LEU A 5 -7.28 -6.27 -7.95
C LEU A 5 -6.22 -7.08 -7.22
N VAL A 6 -6.59 -8.25 -6.71
CA VAL A 6 -5.64 -9.21 -6.13
C VAL A 6 -5.54 -10.44 -7.04
N ILE A 7 -4.34 -10.71 -7.53
CA ILE A 7 -4.01 -11.84 -8.40
C ILE A 7 -3.23 -12.87 -7.61
N GLY A 8 -3.81 -14.06 -7.41
CA GLY A 8 -3.32 -15.11 -6.53
C GLY A 8 -3.85 -14.95 -5.10
N VAL A 9 -4.68 -15.89 -4.67
CA VAL A 9 -5.36 -15.88 -3.36
C VAL A 9 -4.90 -17.05 -2.51
N GLY A 10 -3.59 -17.28 -2.45
CA GLY A 10 -2.97 -18.18 -1.48
C GLY A 10 -3.11 -17.65 -0.05
N LYS A 11 -2.39 -18.23 0.91
CA LYS A 11 -2.49 -17.85 2.34
C LYS A 11 -2.36 -16.35 2.57
N PHE A 12 -1.35 -15.71 1.96
CA PHE A 12 -1.13 -14.28 2.06
C PHE A 12 -2.28 -13.48 1.43
N GLY A 13 -2.64 -13.80 0.18
CA GLY A 13 -3.72 -13.12 -0.55
C GLY A 13 -5.05 -13.20 0.20
N HIS A 14 -5.34 -14.31 0.86
CA HIS A 14 -6.54 -14.51 1.67
C HIS A 14 -6.61 -13.53 2.86
N HIS A 15 -5.51 -13.37 3.62
CA HIS A 15 -5.44 -12.42 4.72
C HIS A 15 -5.53 -10.97 4.21
N LEU A 16 -4.84 -10.68 3.11
CA LEU A 16 -4.86 -9.37 2.46
C LEU A 16 -6.27 -8.96 2.04
N VAL A 17 -6.98 -9.84 1.32
CA VAL A 17 -8.35 -9.57 0.84
C VAL A 17 -9.30 -9.33 1.99
N ASN A 18 -9.28 -10.16 3.04
CA ASN A 18 -10.13 -9.94 4.21
C ASN A 18 -9.88 -8.56 4.83
N LYS A 19 -8.61 -8.16 4.98
CA LYS A 19 -8.27 -6.86 5.55
C LYS A 19 -8.66 -5.69 4.65
N LEU A 20 -8.49 -5.83 3.34
CA LEU A 20 -8.93 -4.80 2.37
C LEU A 20 -10.44 -4.56 2.42
N LEU A 21 -11.24 -5.64 2.61
CA LEU A 21 -12.69 -5.54 2.77
C LEU A 21 -13.09 -4.87 4.09
N GLU A 22 -12.39 -5.18 5.20
CA GLU A 22 -12.59 -4.47 6.49
C GLU A 22 -12.29 -2.97 6.41
N LEU A 23 -11.45 -2.56 5.46
CA LEU A 23 -11.07 -1.16 5.20
C LEU A 23 -11.95 -0.50 4.13
N ASP A 24 -13.13 -1.07 3.84
CA ASP A 24 -14.14 -0.56 2.90
C ASP A 24 -13.63 -0.32 1.47
N ASN A 25 -12.74 -1.20 0.95
CA ASN A 25 -12.32 -1.14 -0.44
C ASN A 25 -13.17 -2.04 -1.34
N GLU A 26 -13.24 -1.67 -2.62
CA GLU A 26 -13.76 -2.54 -3.68
C GLU A 26 -12.68 -3.52 -4.10
N VAL A 27 -12.90 -4.80 -3.83
CA VAL A 27 -11.90 -5.84 -4.11
C VAL A 27 -12.41 -6.81 -5.16
N MET A 28 -11.63 -6.96 -6.24
CA MET A 28 -11.73 -8.05 -7.18
C MET A 28 -10.61 -9.04 -6.96
N ILE A 29 -10.92 -10.32 -7.02
CA ILE A 29 -9.92 -11.39 -6.90
C ILE A 29 -9.93 -12.29 -8.14
N ILE A 30 -8.74 -12.83 -8.45
CA ILE A 30 -8.57 -13.87 -9.47
C ILE A 30 -7.49 -14.86 -9.04
N ASP A 31 -7.78 -16.14 -9.20
CA ASP A 31 -6.82 -17.24 -9.01
C ASP A 31 -7.07 -18.32 -10.07
N SER A 32 -6.04 -19.05 -10.45
CA SER A 32 -6.15 -20.18 -11.37
C SER A 32 -6.81 -21.40 -10.69
N ASN A 33 -6.73 -21.50 -9.37
CA ASN A 33 -7.32 -22.56 -8.56
C ASN A 33 -8.62 -22.07 -7.88
N GLU A 34 -9.74 -22.69 -8.26
CA GLU A 34 -11.05 -22.37 -7.69
C GLU A 34 -11.11 -22.60 -6.17
N ASP A 35 -10.41 -23.61 -5.64
CA ASP A 35 -10.42 -23.91 -4.21
C ASP A 35 -9.85 -22.78 -3.35
N HIS A 36 -8.96 -21.95 -3.92
CA HIS A 36 -8.37 -20.79 -3.22
C HIS A 36 -9.36 -19.63 -3.03
N ILE A 37 -10.39 -19.55 -3.84
CA ILE A 37 -11.33 -18.40 -3.84
C ILE A 37 -12.77 -18.79 -3.52
N ARG A 38 -13.07 -20.08 -3.35
CA ARG A 38 -14.44 -20.58 -3.17
C ARG A 38 -15.18 -19.93 -1.99
N ASP A 39 -14.52 -19.76 -0.87
CA ASP A 39 -15.10 -19.14 0.33
C ASP A 39 -15.16 -17.62 0.27
N MET A 40 -14.54 -17.02 -0.73
CA MET A 40 -14.50 -15.57 -0.96
C MET A 40 -15.58 -15.08 -1.93
N PHE A 41 -16.22 -15.95 -2.71
CA PHE A 41 -17.22 -15.55 -3.73
C PHE A 41 -18.35 -14.67 -3.19
N THR A 42 -18.74 -14.87 -1.93
CA THR A 42 -19.82 -14.11 -1.29
C THR A 42 -19.35 -12.87 -0.56
N LYS A 43 -18.04 -12.69 -0.39
CA LYS A 43 -17.45 -11.61 0.42
C LYS A 43 -16.91 -10.46 -0.42
N VAL A 44 -16.40 -10.76 -1.62
CA VAL A 44 -15.76 -9.77 -2.49
C VAL A 44 -16.72 -9.22 -3.53
N ASN A 45 -16.43 -8.07 -4.10
CA ASN A 45 -17.23 -7.44 -5.15
C ASN A 45 -17.24 -8.28 -6.44
N SER A 46 -16.15 -8.93 -6.75
CA SER A 46 -16.02 -9.84 -7.89
C SER A 46 -14.92 -10.87 -7.66
N ALA A 47 -15.19 -12.13 -8.00
CA ALA A 47 -14.22 -13.20 -7.98
C ALA A 47 -14.24 -13.95 -9.32
N ARG A 48 -13.07 -14.31 -9.84
CA ARG A 48 -12.94 -15.07 -11.07
C ARG A 48 -11.93 -16.20 -10.91
N VAL A 49 -12.19 -17.32 -11.58
CA VAL A 49 -11.22 -18.38 -11.81
C VAL A 49 -10.58 -18.12 -13.17
N GLY A 50 -9.25 -18.07 -13.23
CA GLY A 50 -8.55 -17.88 -14.50
C GLY A 50 -7.04 -17.81 -14.36
N ASP A 51 -6.37 -18.17 -15.43
CA ASP A 51 -4.90 -18.11 -15.53
C ASP A 51 -4.48 -16.72 -16.02
N CYS A 52 -3.83 -15.95 -15.15
CA CYS A 52 -3.36 -14.60 -15.45
C CYS A 52 -2.10 -14.54 -16.31
N THR A 53 -1.44 -15.64 -16.62
CA THR A 53 -0.40 -15.70 -17.66
C THR A 53 -1.01 -15.54 -19.07
N ASN A 54 -2.32 -15.79 -19.19
CA ASN A 54 -3.05 -15.55 -20.42
C ASN A 54 -3.47 -14.08 -20.52
N VAL A 55 -2.90 -13.36 -21.47
CA VAL A 55 -3.16 -11.92 -21.69
C VAL A 55 -4.65 -11.62 -21.97
N GLU A 56 -5.40 -12.51 -22.59
CA GLU A 56 -6.83 -12.31 -22.86
C GLU A 56 -7.66 -12.37 -21.58
N VAL A 57 -7.24 -13.18 -20.60
CA VAL A 57 -7.84 -13.18 -19.25
C VAL A 57 -7.62 -11.82 -18.61
N LEU A 58 -6.39 -11.32 -18.57
CA LEU A 58 -6.07 -10.01 -17.99
C LEU A 58 -6.81 -8.85 -18.69
N LYS A 59 -6.88 -8.86 -20.01
CA LYS A 59 -7.66 -7.84 -20.77
C LYS A 59 -9.12 -7.83 -20.36
N SER A 60 -9.72 -9.00 -20.14
CA SER A 60 -11.12 -9.14 -19.73
C SER A 60 -11.44 -8.57 -18.35
N LEU A 61 -10.41 -8.40 -17.49
CA LEU A 61 -10.54 -7.82 -16.16
C LEU A 61 -10.61 -6.29 -16.18
N GLY A 62 -10.16 -5.65 -17.25
CA GLY A 62 -10.13 -4.19 -17.33
C GLY A 62 -9.07 -3.57 -16.43
N ILE A 63 -7.82 -4.01 -16.55
CA ILE A 63 -6.66 -3.66 -15.71
C ILE A 63 -6.56 -2.16 -15.37
N ARG A 64 -6.87 -1.27 -16.31
CA ARG A 64 -6.78 0.20 -16.13
C ARG A 64 -7.79 0.79 -15.15
N ASN A 65 -8.82 0.02 -14.78
CA ASN A 65 -9.87 0.49 -13.89
C ASN A 65 -9.51 0.36 -12.41
N PHE A 66 -8.45 -0.37 -12.10
CA PHE A 66 -7.99 -0.56 -10.72
C PHE A 66 -6.99 0.52 -10.31
N ASP A 67 -7.12 1.01 -9.09
CA ASP A 67 -6.17 1.93 -8.48
C ASP A 67 -4.88 1.21 -8.08
N VAL A 68 -5.02 -0.02 -7.55
CA VAL A 68 -3.90 -0.86 -7.14
C VAL A 68 -4.11 -2.29 -7.64
N ILE A 69 -3.04 -2.91 -8.11
CA ILE A 69 -3.02 -4.31 -8.51
C ILE A 69 -1.93 -5.02 -7.74
N ILE A 70 -2.29 -6.11 -7.05
CA ILE A 70 -1.39 -6.83 -6.18
C ILE A 70 -1.22 -8.25 -6.71
N VAL A 71 0.01 -8.60 -7.10
CA VAL A 71 0.39 -9.91 -7.62
C VAL A 71 0.95 -10.74 -6.47
N CYS A 72 0.14 -11.67 -5.94
CA CYS A 72 0.44 -12.52 -4.79
C CYS A 72 0.83 -13.95 -5.19
N ILE A 73 1.46 -14.14 -6.34
CA ILE A 73 1.93 -15.43 -6.83
C ILE A 73 3.29 -15.73 -6.19
N ALA A 74 3.34 -16.66 -5.20
CA ALA A 74 4.54 -16.97 -4.44
C ALA A 74 5.29 -18.21 -4.94
N GLU A 75 4.56 -19.24 -5.36
CA GLU A 75 5.12 -20.56 -5.64
C GLU A 75 5.84 -20.60 -6.99
N ASP A 76 5.41 -19.80 -7.95
CA ASP A 76 5.98 -19.75 -9.29
C ASP A 76 6.46 -18.34 -9.65
N PHE A 77 7.78 -18.14 -9.50
CA PHE A 77 8.40 -16.85 -9.82
C PHE A 77 8.31 -16.49 -11.30
N GLN A 78 8.33 -17.44 -12.21
CA GLN A 78 8.22 -17.16 -13.64
C GLN A 78 6.82 -16.60 -13.94
N ASN A 79 5.78 -17.24 -13.45
CA ASN A 79 4.41 -16.77 -13.60
C ASN A 79 4.21 -15.40 -12.93
N SER A 80 4.77 -15.20 -11.73
CA SER A 80 4.74 -13.89 -11.04
C SER A 80 5.35 -12.78 -11.88
N LEU A 81 6.51 -13.04 -12.50
CA LEU A 81 7.21 -12.09 -13.34
C LEU A 81 6.42 -11.78 -14.62
N GLU A 82 5.91 -12.80 -15.28
CA GLU A 82 5.11 -12.69 -16.50
C GLU A 82 3.83 -11.89 -16.25
N VAL A 83 3.07 -12.25 -15.22
CA VAL A 83 1.85 -11.54 -14.83
C VAL A 83 2.13 -10.09 -14.47
N THR A 84 3.20 -9.82 -13.71
CA THR A 84 3.61 -8.45 -13.35
C THR A 84 3.87 -7.59 -14.59
N ASN A 85 4.63 -8.14 -15.55
CA ASN A 85 4.92 -7.46 -16.82
C ASN A 85 3.65 -7.20 -17.62
N LEU A 86 2.82 -8.22 -17.83
CA LEU A 86 1.57 -8.12 -18.58
C LEU A 86 0.60 -7.09 -17.96
N VAL A 87 0.44 -7.10 -16.64
CA VAL A 87 -0.39 -6.12 -15.93
C VAL A 87 0.11 -4.70 -16.18
N LYS A 88 1.43 -4.49 -16.13
CA LYS A 88 2.01 -3.16 -16.38
C LYS A 88 1.85 -2.72 -17.83
N GLU A 89 2.08 -3.61 -18.79
CA GLU A 89 1.85 -3.36 -20.23
C GLU A 89 0.38 -3.02 -20.54
N LEU A 90 -0.55 -3.66 -19.85
CA LEU A 90 -1.99 -3.38 -19.98
C LEU A 90 -2.42 -2.07 -19.30
N GLY A 91 -1.49 -1.35 -18.68
CA GLY A 91 -1.68 -0.03 -18.09
C GLY A 91 -2.08 -0.04 -16.62
N GLY A 92 -1.63 -1.04 -15.85
CA GLY A 92 -1.75 -1.06 -14.40
C GLY A 92 -1.13 0.19 -13.78
N ARG A 93 -1.92 0.93 -12.98
CA ARG A 93 -1.51 2.23 -12.40
C ARG A 93 -0.45 2.06 -11.33
N HIS A 94 -0.74 1.23 -10.35
CA HIS A 94 0.17 0.89 -9.27
C HIS A 94 0.20 -0.63 -9.09
N VAL A 95 1.34 -1.24 -9.37
CA VAL A 95 1.53 -2.69 -9.37
C VAL A 95 2.46 -3.08 -8.25
N ILE A 96 1.95 -3.86 -7.31
CA ILE A 96 2.69 -4.40 -6.18
C ILE A 96 2.89 -5.90 -6.41
N SER A 97 4.12 -6.39 -6.30
CA SER A 97 4.40 -7.82 -6.51
C SER A 97 5.12 -8.42 -5.30
N MET A 98 4.91 -9.70 -5.08
CA MET A 98 5.46 -10.44 -3.96
C MET A 98 6.77 -11.14 -4.36
N ALA A 99 7.79 -11.09 -3.49
CA ALA A 99 9.06 -11.77 -3.68
C ALA A 99 9.51 -12.48 -2.40
N SER A 100 10.18 -13.62 -2.55
CA SER A 100 10.81 -14.36 -1.44
C SER A 100 12.31 -14.05 -1.33
N ARG A 101 12.94 -13.45 -2.35
CA ARG A 101 14.38 -13.18 -2.42
C ARG A 101 14.67 -11.87 -3.13
N ASP A 102 15.77 -11.19 -2.74
CA ASP A 102 16.18 -9.90 -3.30
C ASP A 102 16.41 -9.92 -4.81
N ILE A 103 16.89 -11.04 -5.32
CA ILE A 103 17.08 -11.19 -6.77
C ILE A 103 15.75 -11.18 -7.53
N GLN A 104 14.71 -11.82 -6.97
CA GLN A 104 13.37 -11.80 -7.55
C GLN A 104 12.79 -10.38 -7.55
N ALA A 105 12.93 -9.67 -6.42
CA ALA A 105 12.48 -8.28 -6.32
C ALA A 105 13.11 -7.37 -7.37
N LYS A 106 14.43 -7.50 -7.59
CA LYS A 106 15.13 -6.74 -8.63
C LYS A 106 14.56 -7.01 -10.04
N PHE A 107 14.20 -8.25 -10.32
CA PHE A 107 13.56 -8.60 -11.60
C PHE A 107 12.14 -8.05 -11.70
N LEU A 108 11.33 -8.18 -10.66
CA LEU A 108 9.95 -7.66 -10.63
C LEU A 108 9.93 -6.14 -10.84
N LEU A 109 10.76 -5.38 -10.12
CA LEU A 109 10.88 -3.93 -10.29
C LEU A 109 11.30 -3.54 -11.72
N ARG A 110 12.22 -4.28 -12.34
CA ARG A 110 12.64 -4.03 -13.73
C ARG A 110 11.58 -4.37 -14.76
N ASN A 111 10.67 -5.27 -14.42
CA ASN A 111 9.59 -5.74 -15.30
C ASN A 111 8.22 -5.14 -14.97
N GLY A 112 8.19 -4.01 -14.26
CA GLY A 112 6.99 -3.20 -14.14
C GLY A 112 6.29 -3.20 -12.80
N ALA A 113 6.81 -3.88 -11.77
CA ALA A 113 6.33 -3.64 -10.42
C ALA A 113 6.76 -2.24 -9.96
N ASP A 114 5.83 -1.49 -9.39
CA ASP A 114 6.12 -0.20 -8.75
C ASP A 114 6.64 -0.41 -7.33
N GLU A 115 6.23 -1.51 -6.69
CA GLU A 115 6.64 -1.90 -5.35
C GLU A 115 6.79 -3.42 -5.23
N VAL A 116 7.68 -3.87 -4.35
CA VAL A 116 7.84 -5.29 -4.01
C VAL A 116 7.79 -5.49 -2.51
N ILE A 117 7.03 -6.49 -2.08
CA ILE A 117 6.90 -6.89 -0.68
C ILE A 117 7.49 -8.28 -0.44
N TYR A 118 7.90 -8.53 0.79
CA TYR A 118 8.52 -9.80 1.24
C TYR A 118 7.73 -10.39 2.41
N PRO A 119 6.74 -11.25 2.17
CA PRO A 119 5.91 -11.79 3.25
C PRO A 119 6.68 -12.57 4.31
N ASP A 120 7.85 -13.13 3.95
CA ASP A 120 8.63 -14.01 4.82
C ASP A 120 9.85 -13.33 5.46
N LYS A 121 10.22 -12.08 5.06
CA LYS A 121 11.43 -11.42 5.54
C LYS A 121 11.20 -10.34 6.59
N ASP A 122 10.02 -9.75 6.63
CA ASP A 122 9.73 -8.59 7.49
C ASP A 122 9.38 -8.98 8.93
N ILE A 123 10.00 -10.10 9.43
CA ILE A 123 9.66 -10.62 10.75
C ILE A 123 10.89 -10.99 11.56
N ASP A 124 11.18 -10.15 12.52
CA ASP A 124 12.04 -10.49 13.66
C ASP A 124 11.27 -11.02 14.88
N GLU A 125 9.97 -11.11 14.87
CA GLU A 125 9.21 -11.81 15.92
C GLU A 125 7.73 -12.06 15.58
N VAL A 126 7.29 -13.33 15.84
CA VAL A 126 5.97 -13.77 16.30
C VAL A 126 4.88 -14.16 15.32
N LEU A 127 4.52 -15.42 15.41
CA LEU A 127 3.23 -16.14 15.31
C LEU A 127 2.41 -16.12 14.00
N TYR A 128 2.35 -15.04 13.20
CA TYR A 128 1.60 -15.05 11.93
C TYR A 128 2.18 -14.07 10.89
N PRO A 129 3.35 -14.36 10.34
CA PRO A 129 4.07 -13.42 9.44
C PRO A 129 3.24 -12.92 8.27
N ALA A 130 2.67 -13.85 7.50
CA ALA A 130 1.92 -13.52 6.30
C ALA A 130 0.68 -12.65 6.59
N ARG A 131 0.04 -12.83 7.73
CA ARG A 131 -1.14 -12.03 8.12
C ARG A 131 -0.76 -10.59 8.40
N ASP A 132 0.29 -10.36 9.17
CA ASP A 132 0.65 -9.02 9.63
C ASP A 132 1.21 -8.17 8.47
N VAL A 133 2.01 -8.77 7.58
CA VAL A 133 2.44 -8.11 6.32
C VAL A 133 1.24 -7.83 5.41
N ALA A 134 0.29 -8.77 5.31
CA ALA A 134 -0.92 -8.56 4.53
C ALA A 134 -1.78 -7.40 5.07
N TYR A 135 -1.89 -7.29 6.39
CA TYR A 135 -2.66 -6.22 7.04
C TYR A 135 -2.00 -4.86 6.84
N ASN A 136 -0.67 -4.76 7.04
CA ASN A 136 0.08 -3.53 6.78
C ASN A 136 -0.04 -3.09 5.31
N LEU A 137 0.07 -4.04 4.38
CA LEU A 137 -0.12 -3.76 2.96
C LEU A 137 -1.54 -3.26 2.65
N ALA A 138 -2.56 -3.91 3.23
CA ALA A 138 -3.94 -3.50 3.04
C ALA A 138 -4.19 -2.07 3.55
N GLU A 139 -3.67 -1.73 4.74
CA GLU A 139 -3.76 -0.38 5.29
C GLU A 139 -3.06 0.65 4.38
N LYS A 140 -1.86 0.34 3.89
CA LYS A 140 -1.12 1.19 2.94
C LYS A 140 -1.89 1.40 1.64
N CYS A 141 -2.44 0.33 1.05
CA CYS A 141 -3.22 0.41 -0.19
C CYS A 141 -4.52 1.19 -0.03
N SER A 142 -5.13 1.16 1.15
CA SER A 142 -6.41 1.82 1.45
C SER A 142 -6.27 3.30 1.77
N ALA A 143 -5.09 3.73 2.24
CA ALA A 143 -4.85 5.11 2.63
C ALA A 143 -4.76 6.04 1.41
N ASN A 144 -5.43 7.19 1.50
CA ASN A 144 -5.25 8.29 0.55
C ASN A 144 -4.12 9.18 1.06
N HIS A 145 -3.13 9.48 0.19
CA HIS A 145 -2.00 10.39 0.50
C HIS A 145 -1.09 9.97 1.69
N VAL A 146 -1.12 8.70 2.11
CA VAL A 146 -0.12 8.16 3.04
C VAL A 146 0.96 7.46 2.21
N PHE A 147 2.20 7.99 2.25
CA PHE A 147 3.32 7.46 1.48
C PHE A 147 4.03 6.33 2.22
N ASP A 148 4.02 6.37 3.55
CA ASP A 148 4.65 5.35 4.39
C ASP A 148 3.93 5.26 5.76
N TYR A 149 3.99 4.07 6.39
CA TYR A 149 3.28 3.79 7.63
C TYR A 149 4.09 2.85 8.51
N ILE A 150 4.32 3.23 9.77
CA ILE A 150 4.99 2.41 10.77
C ILE A 150 4.09 2.34 11.99
N LYS A 151 3.57 1.15 12.29
CA LYS A 151 2.78 0.91 13.50
C LYS A 151 3.68 0.93 14.73
N MET A 152 3.37 1.78 15.72
CA MET A 152 4.08 1.86 17.00
C MET A 152 3.32 1.12 18.11
N THR A 153 2.01 1.29 18.17
CA THR A 153 1.09 0.62 19.09
C THR A 153 -0.24 0.38 18.38
N ASP A 154 -1.23 -0.22 19.05
CA ASP A 154 -2.56 -0.38 18.46
C ASP A 154 -3.29 0.94 18.19
N GLU A 155 -2.90 2.03 18.89
CA GLU A 155 -3.54 3.34 18.75
C GLU A 155 -2.68 4.36 18.01
N TYR A 156 -1.34 4.24 18.04
CA TYR A 156 -0.40 5.24 17.53
C TYR A 156 0.50 4.67 16.46
N SER A 157 0.68 5.43 15.40
CA SER A 157 1.56 5.09 14.29
C SER A 157 2.26 6.32 13.73
N ILE A 158 3.35 6.08 13.01
CA ILE A 158 4.05 7.09 12.25
C ILE A 158 3.53 7.02 10.81
N TYR A 159 3.12 8.16 10.27
CA TYR A 159 2.60 8.30 8.92
C TYR A 159 3.45 9.30 8.14
N GLU A 160 3.78 8.98 6.90
CA GLU A 160 4.33 9.96 5.97
C GLU A 160 3.21 10.53 5.10
N ILE A 161 2.96 11.83 5.25
CA ILE A 161 1.91 12.55 4.53
C ILE A 161 2.46 13.86 3.96
N PRO A 162 1.95 14.36 2.83
CA PRO A 162 2.32 15.69 2.34
C PRO A 162 1.82 16.76 3.31
N ILE A 163 2.44 17.93 3.27
CA ILE A 163 1.94 19.09 4.00
C ILE A 163 0.67 19.63 3.34
N ILE A 164 -0.16 20.31 4.13
CA ILE A 164 -1.28 21.10 3.61
C ILE A 164 -0.70 22.31 2.85
N GLU A 165 -1.25 22.66 1.71
CA GLU A 165 -0.73 23.78 0.87
C GLU A 165 -0.63 25.10 1.64
N SER A 166 -1.54 25.35 2.57
CA SER A 166 -1.57 26.55 3.44
C SER A 166 -0.43 26.60 4.48
N TRP A 167 0.33 25.52 4.65
CA TRP A 167 1.49 25.47 5.56
C TRP A 167 2.76 25.97 4.88
N ALA A 168 2.85 25.90 3.56
CA ALA A 168 4.03 26.37 2.83
C ALA A 168 4.34 27.83 3.15
N GLY A 169 5.59 28.10 3.48
CA GLY A 169 6.06 29.43 3.92
C GLY A 169 5.79 29.76 5.40
N LYS A 170 5.23 28.83 6.17
CA LYS A 170 5.05 28.97 7.62
C LYS A 170 6.00 28.04 8.37
N THR A 171 6.36 28.44 9.57
CA THR A 171 7.16 27.59 10.46
C THR A 171 6.32 26.53 11.15
N ILE A 172 6.96 25.46 11.62
CA ILE A 172 6.29 24.42 12.45
C ILE A 172 5.61 25.05 13.67
N ARG A 173 6.23 26.08 14.26
CA ARG A 173 5.70 26.83 15.39
C ARG A 173 4.40 27.57 15.03
N GLU A 174 4.37 28.24 13.89
CA GLU A 174 3.20 29.01 13.44
C GLU A 174 2.03 28.09 13.07
N VAL A 175 2.29 26.95 12.44
CA VAL A 175 1.26 25.95 12.11
C VAL A 175 0.75 25.26 13.36
N ASN A 176 1.60 25.07 14.38
CA ASN A 176 1.26 24.46 15.67
C ASN A 176 0.53 23.10 15.55
N VAL A 177 1.03 22.23 14.69
CA VAL A 177 0.42 20.93 14.32
C VAL A 177 0.02 20.11 15.55
N ARG A 178 0.83 20.20 16.62
CA ARG A 178 0.56 19.45 17.86
C ARG A 178 -0.73 19.92 18.56
N ALA A 179 -0.98 21.21 18.63
CA ALA A 179 -2.17 21.75 19.29
C ALA A 179 -3.42 21.60 18.39
N GLU A 180 -3.27 21.83 17.08
CA GLU A 180 -4.39 21.82 16.14
C GLU A 180 -4.88 20.39 15.82
N TYR A 181 -3.94 19.45 15.60
CA TYR A 181 -4.27 18.11 15.12
C TYR A 181 -3.94 17.00 16.12
N ASN A 182 -3.32 17.31 17.27
CA ASN A 182 -2.84 16.32 18.24
C ASN A 182 -1.86 15.30 17.64
N VAL A 183 -0.92 15.80 16.81
CA VAL A 183 0.07 15.03 16.06
C VAL A 183 1.46 15.62 16.28
N ASN A 184 2.48 14.78 16.43
CA ASN A 184 3.87 15.22 16.55
C ASN A 184 4.63 14.98 15.25
N ILE A 185 5.27 16.01 14.70
CA ILE A 185 6.20 15.89 13.57
C ILE A 185 7.52 15.34 14.09
N ILE A 186 7.96 14.19 13.55
CA ILE A 186 9.22 13.52 13.91
C ILE A 186 10.31 13.82 12.88
N ALA A 187 9.91 13.92 11.61
CA ALA A 187 10.82 14.24 10.54
C ALA A 187 10.10 14.98 9.40
N ILE A 188 10.89 15.64 8.55
CA ILE A 188 10.45 16.25 7.30
C ILE A 188 11.23 15.62 6.16
N VAL A 189 10.54 15.26 5.09
CA VAL A 189 11.14 14.81 3.84
C VAL A 189 11.00 15.94 2.83
N SER A 190 12.12 16.50 2.40
CA SER A 190 12.20 17.63 1.47
C SER A 190 13.23 17.33 0.39
N GLY A 191 12.85 17.41 -0.89
CA GLY A 191 13.76 17.17 -2.00
C GLY A 191 14.48 15.82 -2.01
N GLY A 192 13.90 14.79 -1.35
CA GLY A 192 14.52 13.46 -1.22
C GLY A 192 15.43 13.29 -0.01
N GLU A 193 15.67 14.34 0.76
CA GLU A 193 16.41 14.30 2.02
C GLU A 193 15.46 14.26 3.22
N THR A 194 15.86 13.55 4.29
CA THR A 194 15.07 13.44 5.51
C THR A 194 15.74 14.20 6.65
N LEU A 195 15.07 15.25 7.13
CA LEU A 195 15.46 16.00 8.32
C LEU A 195 14.76 15.41 9.55
N ILE A 196 15.49 14.72 10.41
CA ILE A 196 14.97 14.12 11.64
C ILE A 196 14.96 15.18 12.76
N MET A 197 13.91 15.19 13.58
CA MET A 197 13.72 16.15 14.69
C MET A 197 13.86 17.61 14.23
N PRO A 198 13.00 18.06 13.29
CA PRO A 198 13.09 19.42 12.78
C PRO A 198 12.90 20.46 13.88
N SER A 199 13.61 21.58 13.77
CA SER A 199 13.43 22.72 14.66
C SER A 199 12.02 23.32 14.51
N ALA A 200 11.46 23.88 15.58
CA ALA A 200 10.20 24.61 15.53
C ALA A 200 10.23 25.81 14.56
N GLU A 201 11.42 26.31 14.23
CA GLU A 201 11.67 27.39 13.27
C GLU A 201 11.83 26.90 11.82
N TYR A 202 11.70 25.59 11.55
CA TYR A 202 11.72 25.07 10.19
C TYR A 202 10.54 25.63 9.42
N GLU A 203 10.80 26.27 8.28
CA GLU A 203 9.80 26.80 7.35
C GLU A 203 9.45 25.76 6.29
N PHE A 204 8.19 25.37 6.21
CA PHE A 204 7.72 24.37 5.26
C PHE A 204 7.90 24.83 3.82
N GLN A 205 8.47 23.95 3.00
CA GLN A 205 8.64 24.17 1.58
C GLN A 205 7.51 23.46 0.80
N LYS A 206 7.14 24.02 -0.36
CA LYS A 206 6.16 23.38 -1.23
C LYS A 206 6.68 22.00 -1.69
N GLY A 207 5.90 20.96 -1.46
CA GLY A 207 6.27 19.58 -1.77
C GLY A 207 6.95 18.83 -0.62
N ASP A 208 7.07 19.44 0.55
CA ASP A 208 7.51 18.75 1.75
C ASP A 208 6.50 17.68 2.17
N HIS A 209 7.02 16.59 2.71
CA HIS A 209 6.23 15.60 3.45
C HIS A 209 6.64 15.63 4.92
N ILE A 210 5.73 15.31 5.79
CA ILE A 210 6.01 15.14 7.21
C ILE A 210 5.90 13.68 7.62
N LYS A 211 6.85 13.18 8.41
CA LYS A 211 6.66 11.94 9.18
C LYS A 211 6.08 12.31 10.54
N ALA A 212 4.84 11.96 10.74
CA ALA A 212 4.03 12.42 11.86
C ALA A 212 3.55 11.26 12.72
N LEU A 213 3.80 11.34 14.04
CA LEU A 213 3.30 10.39 15.04
C LEU A 213 1.94 10.86 15.55
N GLY A 214 0.92 10.02 15.41
CA GLY A 214 -0.42 10.31 15.89
C GLY A 214 -1.37 9.13 15.78
N LYS A 215 -2.61 9.32 16.26
CA LYS A 215 -3.71 8.39 16.01
C LYS A 215 -4.21 8.57 14.58
N LYS A 216 -4.70 7.48 13.95
CA LYS A 216 -5.23 7.50 12.59
C LYS A 216 -6.26 8.62 12.38
N GLU A 217 -7.21 8.77 13.30
CA GLU A 217 -8.26 9.81 13.24
C GLU A 217 -7.70 11.24 13.19
N CYS A 218 -6.55 11.47 13.82
CA CYS A 218 -5.87 12.77 13.83
C CYS A 218 -5.16 13.02 12.51
N ILE A 219 -4.53 12.01 11.95
CA ILE A 219 -3.89 12.07 10.63
C ILE A 219 -4.93 12.27 9.53
N ASP A 220 -6.06 11.55 9.59
CA ASP A 220 -7.16 11.66 8.62
C ASP A 220 -7.75 13.11 8.54
N LYS A 221 -7.67 13.87 9.64
CA LYS A 221 -8.05 15.30 9.61
C LYS A 221 -7.11 16.14 8.73
N ILE A 222 -5.79 15.91 8.87
CA ILE A 222 -4.78 16.59 8.05
C ILE A 222 -4.96 16.21 6.58
N VAL A 223 -5.11 14.90 6.31
CA VAL A 223 -5.29 14.37 4.94
C VAL A 223 -6.51 14.96 4.24
N LYS A 224 -7.61 15.22 4.96
CA LYS A 224 -8.82 15.85 4.40
C LYS A 224 -8.62 17.31 4.01
N GLU A 225 -7.63 18.00 4.57
CA GLU A 225 -7.34 19.40 4.26
C GLU A 225 -6.28 19.56 3.15
N ILE A 226 -5.73 18.45 2.65
CA ILE A 226 -4.75 18.45 1.54
C ILE A 226 -5.42 18.69 0.18
N HIS A 227 -6.77 18.70 0.12
CA HIS A 227 -7.58 18.89 -1.11
C HIS A 227 -8.12 20.30 -1.28
#